data_9103925d1b169c2956f29a936095939c
#
_entry.id   9103925d1b169c2956f29a936095939c
#
_cell.length_a   1.000
_cell.length_b   1.000
_cell.length_c   1.000
_cell.angle_alpha   90.00
_cell.angle_beta   90.00
_cell.angle_gamma   90.00
#
_symmetry.space_group_name_H-M   'P 1'
#
loop_
_entity.id
_entity.type
_entity.pdbx_description
1 polymer ?
#
loop_
_entity_poly.entity_id
_entity_poly.type
_entity_poly.pdbx_seq_one_letter_code
_entity_poly.pdbx_strand_id
1 'polypeptide(L)'
;MLPWGLAGSFDVGSRFAAATVAFAATGLVAMATASASAGARDSASPAPLGAEQIVDKCVEVRGGLAAWRRISTITWVGHLESERSPIPSLPFQLQEKRPDKSRFEITEPSQRSLRVFNGASGWKMRPGQDGRPVVKQFTALENRFASEASGLEGPLIDYRARGSKVELEGVDQMDGRTVYRIGVRLASGAGQTVWIDAVTFLETRYDRIAYDQQGPRGTVSVRYLDYKEVEGLALPSVFEISGAAGSKPDRMVIEKVALNPPIDDREFDGPGDPRGRPADEPRTVPR
;
A
#
# COMPACT_ATOMS: atom_id res chain seq x y z
N MET A 1 3.45 -3.32 5.36
CA MET A 1 2.94 -2.50 4.27
C MET A 1 1.50 -2.83 3.98
N LEU A 2 0.72 -1.87 3.51
CA LEU A 2 -0.73 -2.00 3.53
C LEU A 2 -1.28 -3.08 2.63
N PRO A 3 -2.39 -3.72 3.04
CA PRO A 3 -3.13 -4.64 2.22
C PRO A 3 -3.76 -3.86 1.05
N TRP A 4 -3.25 -4.09 -0.09
CA TRP A 4 -3.55 -3.49 -1.37
C TRP A 4 -5.01 -3.67 -1.84
N GLY A 5 -5.77 -4.48 -1.11
CA GLY A 5 -7.17 -4.72 -1.39
C GLY A 5 -8.14 -3.61 -1.00
N LEU A 6 -7.71 -2.59 -0.25
CA LEU A 6 -8.62 -1.56 0.27
C LEU A 6 -9.01 -0.50 -0.76
N ALA A 7 -8.17 -0.23 -1.75
CA ALA A 7 -8.43 0.81 -2.73
C ALA A 7 -9.33 0.39 -3.91
N GLY A 8 -9.84 -0.82 -3.91
CA GLY A 8 -10.83 -1.30 -4.85
C GLY A 8 -12.15 -1.60 -4.14
N SER A 9 -13.04 -0.62 -4.01
CA SER A 9 -14.42 -0.76 -3.55
C SER A 9 -14.65 -0.82 -2.04
N PHE A 10 -14.45 0.27 -1.32
CA PHE A 10 -15.44 0.67 -0.34
C PHE A 10 -16.57 1.36 -1.12
N ASP A 11 -17.45 0.57 -1.73
CA ASP A 11 -18.69 1.08 -2.30
C ASP A 11 -19.71 1.19 -1.18
N VAL A 12 -19.64 2.29 -0.43
CA VAL A 12 -20.74 2.78 0.37
C VAL A 12 -21.50 3.73 -0.57
N GLY A 13 -22.48 3.16 -1.24
CA GLY A 13 -23.51 3.81 -2.04
C GLY A 13 -23.14 5.16 -2.69
N SER A 14 -22.68 5.17 -3.94
CA SER A 14 -22.59 6.41 -4.71
C SER A 14 -23.46 6.36 -5.96
N ARG A 15 -24.49 7.15 -5.91
CA ARG A 15 -25.04 7.82 -7.09
C ARG A 15 -24.53 9.24 -7.04
N PHE A 16 -23.59 9.63 -7.94
CA PHE A 16 -23.46 11.03 -8.37
C PHE A 16 -22.76 11.12 -9.74
N ALA A 17 -23.28 12.08 -10.50
CA ALA A 17 -23.06 12.34 -11.92
C ALA A 17 -21.68 12.95 -12.21
N ALA A 18 -21.26 12.74 -13.46
CA ALA A 18 -20.11 13.38 -14.10
C ALA A 18 -20.34 14.89 -14.29
N ALA A 19 -19.32 15.69 -14.01
CA ALA A 19 -19.20 17.06 -14.55
C ALA A 19 -17.79 17.23 -15.13
N THR A 20 -17.77 17.41 -16.42
CA THR A 20 -16.59 17.74 -17.24
C THR A 20 -16.31 19.24 -17.11
N VAL A 21 -15.09 19.64 -16.77
CA VAL A 21 -14.61 21.00 -16.97
C VAL A 21 -13.25 20.96 -17.63
N ALA A 22 -13.21 21.51 -18.84
CA ALA A 22 -12.00 21.76 -19.62
C ALA A 22 -11.43 23.12 -19.24
N PHE A 23 -10.12 23.23 -19.04
CA PHE A 23 -9.42 24.51 -19.03
C PHE A 23 -8.21 24.45 -19.95
N ALA A 24 -8.24 25.35 -20.93
CA ALA A 24 -7.11 25.67 -21.76
C ALA A 24 -6.35 26.87 -21.13
N ALA A 25 -5.05 26.85 -21.17
CA ALA A 25 -4.23 28.02 -20.91
C ALA A 25 -3.00 28.04 -21.81
N THR A 26 -2.94 29.11 -22.56
CA THR A 26 -1.95 29.56 -23.53
C THR A 26 -0.79 30.29 -22.83
N GLY A 27 0.44 30.01 -23.29
CA GLY A 27 1.54 30.93 -23.66
C GLY A 27 2.18 31.86 -22.63
N LEU A 28 3.48 31.88 -22.53
CA LEU A 28 4.38 32.91 -23.11
C LEU A 28 5.84 32.57 -22.77
N VAL A 29 6.69 32.69 -23.82
CA VAL A 29 8.14 32.58 -23.76
C VAL A 29 8.72 33.95 -23.38
N ALA A 30 9.73 33.99 -22.52
CA ALA A 30 10.68 35.08 -22.42
C ALA A 30 12.10 34.55 -22.24
N MET A 31 12.93 34.82 -23.26
CA MET A 31 14.38 34.64 -23.23
C MET A 31 15.04 35.78 -22.45
N ALA A 32 16.01 35.44 -21.61
CA ALA A 32 17.04 36.38 -21.20
C ALA A 32 18.38 35.65 -21.11
N THR A 33 19.30 36.04 -21.98
CA THR A 33 20.72 35.64 -21.99
C THR A 33 21.52 36.52 -21.04
N ALA A 34 22.32 35.91 -20.18
CA ALA A 34 23.44 36.58 -19.54
C ALA A 34 24.60 35.60 -19.36
N SER A 35 25.66 35.84 -20.11
CA SER A 35 26.94 35.16 -19.96
C SER A 35 27.73 35.78 -18.80
N ALA A 36 28.21 34.97 -17.88
CA ALA A 36 29.31 35.35 -17.01
C ALA A 36 30.18 34.11 -16.73
N SER A 37 31.33 34.09 -17.34
CA SER A 37 32.39 33.13 -17.05
C SER A 37 33.15 33.56 -15.79
N ALA A 38 33.15 32.71 -14.76
CA ALA A 38 34.13 32.80 -13.67
C ALA A 38 34.52 31.40 -13.29
N GLY A 39 35.82 31.14 -13.36
CA GLY A 39 36.41 29.82 -13.06
C GLY A 39 36.07 29.36 -11.65
N ALA A 40 35.37 28.26 -11.56
CA ALA A 40 35.10 27.54 -10.33
C ALA A 40 36.02 26.33 -10.24
N ARG A 41 36.76 26.28 -9.14
CA ARG A 41 37.52 25.12 -8.72
C ARG A 41 36.64 23.91 -8.71
N ASP A 42 37.13 22.85 -9.33
CA ASP A 42 36.52 21.54 -9.41
C ASP A 42 36.44 20.91 -7.99
N SER A 43 35.43 21.33 -7.24
CA SER A 43 34.94 20.54 -6.10
C SER A 43 34.02 19.53 -6.76
N ALA A 44 34.51 18.32 -6.99
CA ALA A 44 33.71 17.23 -7.50
C ALA A 44 32.46 17.07 -6.66
N SER A 45 31.35 17.61 -7.10
CA SER A 45 30.04 17.34 -6.50
C SER A 45 29.84 15.83 -6.58
N PRO A 46 29.49 15.15 -5.47
CA PRO A 46 29.28 13.71 -5.54
C PRO A 46 28.30 13.41 -6.68
N ALA A 47 28.63 12.42 -7.49
CA ALA A 47 27.78 12.02 -8.60
C ALA A 47 26.37 11.76 -8.08
N PRO A 48 25.31 12.17 -8.81
CA PRO A 48 23.95 11.96 -8.39
C PRO A 48 23.70 10.46 -8.17
N LEU A 49 23.04 10.11 -7.07
CA LEU A 49 22.73 8.72 -6.73
C LEU A 49 21.85 8.08 -7.82
N GLY A 50 22.19 6.87 -8.23
CA GLY A 50 21.34 6.06 -9.10
C GLY A 50 20.18 5.42 -8.33
N ALA A 51 19.18 4.94 -9.07
CA ALA A 51 17.97 4.31 -8.49
C ALA A 51 18.33 3.21 -7.48
N GLU A 52 19.21 2.31 -7.83
CA GLU A 52 19.61 1.20 -6.96
C GLU A 52 20.26 1.67 -5.66
N GLN A 53 21.13 2.69 -5.73
CA GLN A 53 21.78 3.25 -4.56
C GLN A 53 20.76 3.94 -3.62
N ILE A 54 19.77 4.62 -4.17
CA ILE A 54 18.69 5.25 -3.40
C ILE A 54 17.86 4.18 -2.71
N VAL A 55 17.49 3.13 -3.43
CA VAL A 55 16.72 2.00 -2.88
C VAL A 55 17.52 1.24 -1.83
N ASP A 56 18.82 0.98 -2.05
CA ASP A 56 19.68 0.32 -1.06
C ASP A 56 19.75 1.12 0.25
N LYS A 57 19.87 2.47 0.18
CA LYS A 57 19.78 3.34 1.36
C LYS A 57 18.40 3.29 2.03
N CYS A 58 17.32 3.26 1.24
CA CYS A 58 15.97 3.09 1.77
C CYS A 58 15.84 1.76 2.54
N VAL A 59 16.34 0.67 1.97
CA VAL A 59 16.36 -0.65 2.63
C VAL A 59 17.16 -0.62 3.93
N GLU A 60 18.32 0.06 3.92
CA GLU A 60 19.18 0.18 5.10
C GLU A 60 18.46 0.91 6.26
N VAL A 61 17.90 2.11 6.01
CA VAL A 61 17.20 2.88 7.05
C VAL A 61 15.90 2.22 7.51
N ARG A 62 15.34 1.30 6.70
CA ARG A 62 14.18 0.50 7.07
C ARG A 62 14.53 -0.74 7.92
N GLY A 63 15.78 -0.90 8.35
CA GLY A 63 16.26 -2.00 9.19
C GLY A 63 17.12 -3.03 8.46
N GLY A 64 17.35 -2.84 7.17
CA GLY A 64 18.22 -3.68 6.36
C GLY A 64 17.57 -4.97 5.83
N LEU A 65 18.04 -5.43 4.68
CA LEU A 65 17.49 -6.58 3.98
C LEU A 65 17.49 -7.87 4.81
N ALA A 66 18.56 -8.08 5.60
CA ALA A 66 18.68 -9.30 6.42
C ALA A 66 17.61 -9.35 7.53
N ALA A 67 17.25 -8.21 8.12
CA ALA A 67 16.17 -8.14 9.12
C ALA A 67 14.82 -8.46 8.47
N TRP A 68 14.52 -7.85 7.33
CA TRP A 68 13.27 -8.11 6.61
C TRP A 68 13.10 -9.56 6.16
N ARG A 69 14.18 -10.22 5.73
CA ARG A 69 14.14 -11.63 5.32
C ARG A 69 13.85 -12.59 6.49
N ARG A 70 14.11 -12.18 7.74
CA ARG A 70 13.75 -12.97 8.93
C ARG A 70 12.27 -12.87 9.30
N ILE A 71 11.55 -11.91 8.75
CA ILE A 71 10.11 -11.77 9.03
C ILE A 71 9.34 -12.74 8.14
N SER A 72 8.66 -13.68 8.76
CA SER A 72 7.79 -14.66 8.08
C SER A 72 6.31 -14.29 8.17
N THR A 73 5.93 -13.61 9.26
CA THR A 73 4.57 -13.14 9.51
C THR A 73 4.60 -11.77 10.14
N ILE A 74 3.55 -10.98 9.90
CA ILE A 74 3.35 -9.69 10.56
C ILE A 74 1.86 -9.51 10.86
N THR A 75 1.55 -8.97 12.03
CA THR A 75 0.19 -8.58 12.41
C THR A 75 0.17 -7.10 12.76
N TRP A 76 -0.72 -6.37 12.08
CA TRP A 76 -1.00 -4.97 12.32
C TRP A 76 -2.36 -4.85 12.98
N VAL A 77 -2.47 -4.09 14.04
CA VAL A 77 -3.73 -3.77 14.72
C VAL A 77 -3.85 -2.26 14.85
N GLY A 78 -5.03 -1.74 14.63
CA GLY A 78 -5.30 -0.33 14.72
C GLY A 78 -6.73 0.01 14.34
N HIS A 79 -6.94 1.23 13.89
CA HIS A 79 -8.26 1.66 13.42
C HIS A 79 -8.18 2.40 12.08
N LEU A 80 -9.28 2.34 11.36
CA LEU A 80 -9.50 3.03 10.10
C LEU A 80 -10.41 4.23 10.35
N GLU A 81 -9.96 5.42 9.98
CA GLU A 81 -10.73 6.66 9.97
C GLU A 81 -11.15 6.97 8.53
N SER A 82 -12.47 7.16 8.31
CA SER A 82 -13.01 7.47 6.99
C SER A 82 -14.23 8.38 7.11
N GLU A 83 -14.21 9.52 6.43
CA GLU A 83 -15.38 10.39 6.35
C GLU A 83 -16.52 9.79 5.51
N ARG A 84 -16.25 8.71 4.77
CA ARG A 84 -17.26 7.97 4.00
C ARG A 84 -18.01 6.95 4.85
N SER A 85 -17.53 6.68 6.05
CA SER A 85 -18.18 5.79 7.01
C SER A 85 -19.02 6.59 7.99
N PRO A 86 -20.25 6.13 8.33
CA PRO A 86 -21.02 6.69 9.45
C PRO A 86 -20.36 6.43 10.80
N ILE A 87 -19.42 5.50 10.87
CA ILE A 87 -18.64 5.17 12.06
C ILE A 87 -17.27 5.81 11.91
N PRO A 88 -16.92 6.80 12.75
CA PRO A 88 -15.70 7.59 12.57
C PRO A 88 -14.40 6.80 12.69
N SER A 89 -14.42 5.72 13.47
CA SER A 89 -13.25 4.89 13.75
C SER A 89 -13.65 3.43 13.77
N LEU A 90 -13.06 2.63 12.88
CA LEU A 90 -13.34 1.21 12.71
C LEU A 90 -12.09 0.39 13.06
N PRO A 91 -12.11 -0.40 14.14
CA PRO A 91 -11.02 -1.30 14.46
C PRO A 91 -10.71 -2.24 13.31
N PHE A 92 -9.42 -2.47 13.05
CA PHE A 92 -8.99 -3.45 12.06
C PHE A 92 -7.86 -4.34 12.58
N GLN A 93 -7.73 -5.50 11.98
CA GLN A 93 -6.58 -6.37 12.05
C GLN A 93 -6.14 -6.76 10.64
N LEU A 94 -4.84 -6.63 10.37
CA LEU A 94 -4.21 -7.15 9.19
C LEU A 94 -3.18 -8.18 9.59
N GLN A 95 -3.27 -9.36 9.00
CA GLN A 95 -2.31 -10.45 9.13
C GLN A 95 -1.72 -10.73 7.76
N GLU A 96 -0.41 -10.79 7.70
CA GLU A 96 0.33 -11.12 6.49
C GLU A 96 1.30 -12.26 6.79
N LYS A 97 1.46 -13.18 5.83
CA LYS A 97 2.34 -14.35 5.95
C LYS A 97 2.97 -14.68 4.61
N ARG A 98 4.28 -14.90 4.62
CA ARG A 98 5.00 -15.32 3.43
C ARG A 98 4.51 -16.68 2.91
N PRO A 99 4.59 -16.91 1.57
CA PRO A 99 5.11 -15.94 0.61
C PRO A 99 4.15 -14.78 0.30
N ASP A 100 2.82 -14.99 0.23
CA ASP A 100 1.89 -14.02 -0.36
C ASP A 100 0.49 -14.10 0.27
N LYS A 101 0.39 -14.48 1.56
CA LYS A 101 -0.91 -14.60 2.23
C LYS A 101 -1.24 -13.31 2.97
N SER A 102 -2.49 -12.88 2.89
CA SER A 102 -3.00 -11.73 3.63
C SER A 102 -4.44 -11.93 4.12
N ARG A 103 -4.74 -11.46 5.33
CA ARG A 103 -6.08 -11.44 5.91
C ARG A 103 -6.31 -10.08 6.55
N PHE A 104 -7.25 -9.34 6.01
CA PHE A 104 -7.66 -8.04 6.50
C PHE A 104 -9.09 -8.10 7.03
N GLU A 105 -9.26 -7.75 8.29
CA GLU A 105 -10.54 -7.72 8.98
C GLU A 105 -10.83 -6.32 9.50
N ILE A 106 -12.03 -5.81 9.25
CA ILE A 106 -12.61 -4.62 9.87
C ILE A 106 -13.76 -5.08 10.74
N THR A 107 -13.77 -4.63 11.99
CA THR A 107 -14.81 -4.94 12.97
C THR A 107 -15.75 -3.74 13.13
N GLU A 108 -17.02 -3.94 12.89
CA GLU A 108 -18.11 -3.02 13.18
C GLU A 108 -18.90 -3.51 14.40
N PRO A 109 -19.71 -2.69 15.09
CA PRO A 109 -20.39 -3.08 16.34
C PRO A 109 -21.24 -4.35 16.26
N SER A 110 -21.84 -4.63 15.10
CA SER A 110 -22.72 -5.78 14.90
C SER A 110 -22.27 -6.72 13.76
N GLN A 111 -21.18 -6.41 13.09
CA GLN A 111 -20.77 -7.14 11.88
C GLN A 111 -19.29 -6.97 11.62
N ARG A 112 -18.77 -7.77 10.68
CA ARG A 112 -17.39 -7.69 10.25
C ARG A 112 -17.25 -7.78 8.73
N SER A 113 -16.22 -7.14 8.21
CA SER A 113 -15.81 -7.25 6.81
C SER A 113 -14.46 -7.93 6.74
N LEU A 114 -14.32 -8.90 5.84
CA LEU A 114 -13.10 -9.66 5.64
C LEU A 114 -12.66 -9.61 4.19
N ARG A 115 -11.34 -9.56 4.00
CA ARG A 115 -10.67 -9.83 2.73
C ARG A 115 -9.50 -10.76 3.01
N VAL A 116 -9.47 -11.89 2.31
CA VAL A 116 -8.46 -12.92 2.51
C VAL A 116 -7.88 -13.32 1.17
N PHE A 117 -6.57 -13.46 1.10
CA PHE A 117 -5.84 -13.98 -0.04
C PHE A 117 -4.86 -15.05 0.45
N ASN A 118 -4.87 -16.23 -0.16
CA ASN A 118 -4.06 -17.37 0.26
C ASN A 118 -2.79 -17.58 -0.55
N GLY A 119 -2.42 -16.59 -1.38
CA GLY A 119 -1.29 -16.66 -2.31
C GLY A 119 -1.68 -17.08 -3.74
N ALA A 120 -2.85 -17.68 -3.95
CA ALA A 120 -3.34 -18.10 -5.26
C ALA A 120 -4.71 -17.50 -5.60
N SER A 121 -5.61 -17.51 -4.64
CA SER A 121 -6.97 -16.99 -4.77
C SER A 121 -7.42 -16.29 -3.49
N GLY A 122 -8.39 -15.40 -3.62
CA GLY A 122 -8.93 -14.68 -2.48
C GLY A 122 -10.45 -14.73 -2.42
N TRP A 123 -10.94 -14.30 -1.27
CA TRP A 123 -12.35 -14.14 -1.01
C TRP A 123 -12.60 -12.93 -0.11
N LYS A 124 -13.82 -12.45 -0.12
CA LYS A 124 -14.27 -11.33 0.70
C LYS A 124 -15.63 -11.63 1.30
N MET A 125 -15.80 -11.18 2.53
CA MET A 125 -17.06 -11.19 3.24
C MET A 125 -17.44 -9.77 3.60
N ARG A 126 -18.69 -9.42 3.38
CA ARG A 126 -19.27 -8.13 3.74
C ARG A 126 -20.65 -8.33 4.34
N PRO A 127 -21.12 -7.39 5.17
CA PRO A 127 -22.51 -7.36 5.60
C PRO A 127 -23.45 -7.26 4.40
N GLY A 128 -24.51 -8.06 4.39
CA GLY A 128 -25.61 -7.94 3.44
C GLY A 128 -26.67 -6.97 3.93
N GLN A 129 -27.62 -6.62 3.05
CA GLN A 129 -28.73 -5.69 3.38
C GLN A 129 -29.67 -6.25 4.47
N ASP A 130 -29.72 -7.56 4.59
CA ASP A 130 -30.53 -8.29 5.61
C ASP A 130 -29.73 -8.60 6.90
N GLY A 131 -28.52 -8.03 7.04
CA GLY A 131 -27.61 -8.28 8.14
C GLY A 131 -26.87 -9.63 8.07
N ARG A 132 -27.15 -10.46 7.07
CA ARG A 132 -26.42 -11.72 6.87
C ARG A 132 -25.12 -11.48 6.12
N PRO A 133 -24.03 -12.20 6.44
CA PRO A 133 -22.77 -12.05 5.72
C PRO A 133 -22.91 -12.52 4.27
N VAL A 134 -22.45 -11.70 3.33
CA VAL A 134 -22.33 -12.06 1.91
C VAL A 134 -20.89 -12.38 1.59
N VAL A 135 -20.63 -13.62 1.24
CA VAL A 135 -19.31 -14.12 0.85
C VAL A 135 -19.19 -14.18 -0.67
N LYS A 136 -18.07 -13.66 -1.20
CA LYS A 136 -17.77 -13.70 -2.64
C LYS A 136 -16.30 -14.04 -2.86
N GLN A 137 -16.03 -14.86 -3.86
CA GLN A 137 -14.68 -15.06 -4.36
C GLN A 137 -14.15 -13.76 -4.98
N PHE A 138 -12.84 -13.58 -4.97
CA PHE A 138 -12.20 -12.54 -5.73
C PHE A 138 -12.40 -12.77 -7.22
N THR A 139 -12.63 -11.70 -7.95
CA THR A 139 -12.54 -11.72 -9.42
C THR A 139 -11.10 -11.96 -9.86
N ALA A 140 -10.89 -12.32 -11.13
CA ALA A 140 -9.54 -12.46 -11.68
C ALA A 140 -8.68 -11.19 -11.47
N LEU A 141 -9.31 -10.01 -11.61
CA LEU A 141 -8.66 -8.72 -11.39
C LEU A 141 -8.27 -8.51 -9.91
N GLU A 142 -9.16 -8.85 -8.97
CA GLU A 142 -8.86 -8.76 -7.53
C GLU A 142 -7.75 -9.73 -7.12
N ASN A 143 -7.73 -10.95 -7.66
CA ASN A 143 -6.64 -11.91 -7.43
C ASN A 143 -5.31 -11.39 -7.96
N ARG A 144 -5.30 -10.84 -9.18
CA ARG A 144 -4.11 -10.20 -9.74
C ARG A 144 -3.59 -9.08 -8.84
N PHE A 145 -4.46 -8.18 -8.39
CA PHE A 145 -4.06 -7.11 -7.48
C PHE A 145 -3.57 -7.62 -6.13
N ALA A 146 -4.21 -8.64 -5.57
CA ALA A 146 -3.74 -9.24 -4.33
C ALA A 146 -2.34 -9.84 -4.49
N SER A 147 -2.08 -10.53 -5.59
CA SER A 147 -0.76 -11.07 -5.92
C SER A 147 0.31 -9.99 -6.17
N GLU A 148 -0.02 -8.91 -6.90
CA GLU A 148 0.91 -7.80 -7.17
C GLU A 148 1.22 -6.97 -5.91
N ALA A 149 0.33 -7.01 -4.94
CA ALA A 149 0.44 -6.30 -3.68
C ALA A 149 1.14 -7.12 -2.60
N SER A 150 1.33 -8.39 -2.85
CA SER A 150 1.87 -9.32 -1.88
C SER A 150 3.32 -9.01 -1.53
N GLY A 151 3.64 -9.23 -0.28
CA GLY A 151 4.94 -8.96 0.32
C GLY A 151 4.82 -8.05 1.53
N LEU A 152 5.24 -8.59 2.68
CA LEU A 152 5.25 -7.93 3.99
C LEU A 152 5.98 -6.58 3.98
N GLU A 153 6.96 -6.46 3.11
CA GLU A 153 7.94 -5.37 3.08
C GLU A 153 7.66 -4.27 2.05
N GLY A 154 6.77 -4.52 1.06
CA GLY A 154 6.47 -3.62 -0.03
C GLY A 154 7.38 -3.70 -1.26
N PRO A 155 7.25 -2.77 -2.22
CA PRO A 155 7.80 -2.96 -3.55
C PRO A 155 9.33 -2.84 -3.62
N LEU A 156 9.97 -2.14 -2.68
CA LEU A 156 11.39 -1.82 -2.76
C LEU A 156 12.29 -2.83 -2.07
N ILE A 157 11.86 -3.39 -0.92
CA ILE A 157 12.69 -4.34 -0.19
C ILE A 157 12.70 -5.66 -0.93
N ASP A 158 13.90 -6.21 -1.14
CA ASP A 158 14.15 -7.46 -1.87
C ASP A 158 13.58 -7.49 -3.31
N TYR A 159 13.46 -6.32 -3.93
CA TYR A 159 12.85 -6.19 -5.27
C TYR A 159 13.55 -7.03 -6.34
N ARG A 160 14.88 -7.17 -6.25
CA ARG A 160 15.68 -7.97 -7.21
C ARG A 160 15.28 -9.45 -7.14
N ALA A 161 15.14 -10.02 -5.94
CA ALA A 161 14.73 -11.41 -5.77
C ALA A 161 13.30 -11.69 -6.26
N ARG A 162 12.44 -10.66 -6.25
CA ARG A 162 11.07 -10.72 -6.80
C ARG A 162 10.99 -10.44 -8.30
N GLY A 163 12.13 -10.28 -8.98
CA GLY A 163 12.19 -10.01 -10.41
C GLY A 163 11.70 -8.61 -10.81
N SER A 164 11.58 -7.69 -9.85
CA SER A 164 11.22 -6.29 -10.12
C SER A 164 12.43 -5.49 -10.55
N LYS A 165 12.20 -4.38 -11.28
CA LYS A 165 13.21 -3.42 -11.71
C LYS A 165 12.87 -2.05 -11.15
N VAL A 166 13.91 -1.26 -10.84
CA VAL A 166 13.76 0.11 -10.34
C VAL A 166 14.47 1.10 -11.27
N GLU A 167 13.88 2.27 -11.44
CA GLU A 167 14.40 3.36 -12.24
C GLU A 167 14.20 4.69 -11.52
N LEU A 168 15.16 5.59 -11.58
CA LEU A 168 15.02 6.96 -11.08
C LEU A 168 14.32 7.79 -12.16
N GLU A 169 13.04 8.07 -11.94
CA GLU A 169 12.21 8.86 -12.87
C GLU A 169 12.39 10.37 -12.68
N GLY A 170 12.89 10.80 -11.52
CA GLY A 170 13.12 12.22 -11.25
C GLY A 170 13.29 12.55 -9.78
N VAL A 171 13.36 13.85 -9.53
CA VAL A 171 13.42 14.44 -8.19
C VAL A 171 12.29 15.47 -8.11
N ASP A 172 11.44 15.32 -7.10
CA ASP A 172 10.25 16.17 -6.90
C ASP A 172 10.36 16.95 -5.58
N GLN A 173 9.46 17.92 -5.40
CA GLN A 173 9.20 18.58 -4.12
C GLN A 173 7.85 18.11 -3.58
N MET A 174 7.83 17.62 -2.35
CA MET A 174 6.62 17.15 -1.68
C MET A 174 6.59 17.67 -0.25
N ASP A 175 5.57 18.45 0.10
CA ASP A 175 5.42 19.05 1.45
C ASP A 175 6.67 19.81 1.90
N GLY A 176 7.34 20.54 0.97
CA GLY A 176 8.56 21.30 1.24
C GLY A 176 9.84 20.48 1.36
N ARG A 177 9.79 19.17 1.06
CA ARG A 177 10.94 18.26 1.09
C ARG A 177 11.29 17.78 -0.30
N THR A 178 12.57 17.63 -0.57
CA THR A 178 13.06 17.00 -1.78
C THR A 178 12.86 15.48 -1.67
N VAL A 179 12.29 14.87 -2.70
CA VAL A 179 12.04 13.44 -2.77
C VAL A 179 12.52 12.86 -4.09
N TYR A 180 13.09 11.67 -4.06
CA TYR A 180 13.38 10.87 -5.25
C TYR A 180 12.12 10.16 -5.72
N ARG A 181 11.78 10.23 -7.00
CA ARG A 181 10.69 9.48 -7.61
C ARG A 181 11.27 8.23 -8.27
N ILE A 182 10.94 7.07 -7.71
CA ILE A 182 11.41 5.76 -8.15
C ILE A 182 10.26 5.02 -8.84
N GLY A 183 10.40 4.78 -10.12
CA GLY A 183 9.54 3.86 -10.86
C GLY A 183 9.90 2.41 -10.52
N VAL A 184 8.91 1.59 -10.23
CA VAL A 184 9.06 0.16 -9.96
C VAL A 184 8.25 -0.61 -10.98
N ARG A 185 8.91 -1.46 -11.76
CA ARG A 185 8.26 -2.40 -12.67
C ARG A 185 8.30 -3.79 -12.06
N LEU A 186 7.13 -4.31 -11.73
CA LEU A 186 6.99 -5.65 -11.18
C LEU A 186 7.27 -6.72 -12.23
N ALA A 187 7.54 -7.95 -11.81
CA ALA A 187 7.70 -9.11 -12.70
C ALA A 187 6.45 -9.37 -13.57
N SER A 188 5.26 -9.01 -13.09
CA SER A 188 4.00 -9.06 -13.85
C SER A 188 3.92 -8.04 -14.99
N GLY A 189 4.87 -7.07 -15.06
CA GLY A 189 4.84 -5.93 -15.96
C GLY A 189 4.05 -4.72 -15.42
N ALA A 190 3.39 -4.82 -14.29
CA ALA A 190 2.71 -3.69 -13.67
C ALA A 190 3.70 -2.62 -13.21
N GLY A 191 3.32 -1.35 -13.39
CA GLY A 191 4.09 -0.19 -12.94
C GLY A 191 3.57 0.35 -11.62
N GLN A 192 4.50 0.79 -10.78
CA GLN A 192 4.26 1.44 -9.51
C GLN A 192 5.26 2.58 -9.35
N THR A 193 4.94 3.59 -8.55
CA THR A 193 5.87 4.69 -8.27
C THR A 193 6.00 4.88 -6.76
N VAL A 194 7.22 5.03 -6.28
CA VAL A 194 7.54 5.26 -4.86
C VAL A 194 8.32 6.56 -4.73
N TRP A 195 7.94 7.41 -3.79
CA TRP A 195 8.70 8.60 -3.43
C TRP A 195 9.48 8.37 -2.14
N ILE A 196 10.75 8.68 -2.17
CA ILE A 196 11.71 8.50 -1.06
C ILE A 196 12.26 9.87 -0.68
N ASP A 197 12.14 10.25 0.58
CA ASP A 197 12.72 11.49 1.12
C ASP A 197 14.24 11.51 0.92
N ALA A 198 14.76 12.59 0.35
CA ALA A 198 16.17 12.67 -0.05
C ALA A 198 17.15 12.82 1.15
N VAL A 199 16.63 13.10 2.34
CA VAL A 199 17.43 13.25 3.57
C VAL A 199 17.35 12.00 4.43
N THR A 200 16.15 11.52 4.70
CA THR A 200 15.92 10.36 5.58
C THR A 200 15.97 9.02 4.88
N PHE A 201 15.85 9.00 3.55
CA PHE A 201 15.70 7.81 2.72
C PHE A 201 14.49 6.93 3.09
N LEU A 202 13.53 7.44 3.85
CA LEU A 202 12.27 6.77 4.11
C LEU A 202 11.28 7.00 2.97
N GLU A 203 10.46 6.01 2.68
CA GLU A 203 9.36 6.14 1.73
C GLU A 203 8.33 7.13 2.27
N THR A 204 7.86 8.05 1.44
CA THR A 204 6.84 9.04 1.81
C THR A 204 5.51 8.81 1.12
N ARG A 205 5.55 8.24 -0.08
CA ARG A 205 4.37 7.97 -0.89
C ARG A 205 4.59 6.80 -1.81
N TYR A 206 3.51 6.12 -2.10
CA TYR A 206 3.41 5.05 -3.07
C TYR A 206 2.16 5.23 -3.94
N ASP A 207 2.34 5.09 -5.24
CA ASP A 207 1.25 5.17 -6.20
C ASP A 207 1.18 3.90 -7.07
N ARG A 208 -0.05 3.49 -7.37
CA ARG A 208 -0.33 2.45 -8.35
C ARG A 208 -1.59 2.77 -9.14
N ILE A 209 -1.71 2.21 -10.33
CA ILE A 209 -2.94 2.33 -11.11
C ILE A 209 -4.02 1.42 -10.51
N ALA A 210 -5.21 1.99 -10.33
CA ALA A 210 -6.42 1.22 -10.05
C ALA A 210 -7.10 0.84 -11.37
N TYR A 211 -7.62 -0.36 -11.44
CA TYR A 211 -8.36 -0.87 -12.59
C TYR A 211 -9.72 -1.39 -12.16
N ASP A 212 -10.67 -1.37 -13.07
CA ASP A 212 -11.90 -2.15 -12.99
C ASP A 212 -12.09 -2.97 -14.28
N GLN A 213 -13.30 -3.54 -14.46
CA GLN A 213 -13.61 -4.35 -15.63
C GLN A 213 -13.55 -3.58 -16.96
N GLN A 214 -13.63 -2.25 -16.93
CA GLN A 214 -13.55 -1.36 -18.08
C GLN A 214 -12.12 -0.81 -18.34
N GLY A 215 -11.18 -1.07 -17.45
CA GLY A 215 -9.78 -0.64 -17.60
C GLY A 215 -9.28 0.26 -16.46
N PRO A 216 -8.26 1.13 -16.73
CA PRO A 216 -7.71 2.02 -15.72
C PRO A 216 -8.76 3.00 -15.20
N ARG A 217 -8.87 3.13 -13.87
CA ARG A 217 -9.82 4.03 -13.19
C ARG A 217 -9.17 5.25 -12.56
N GLY A 218 -7.88 5.26 -12.42
CA GLY A 218 -7.13 6.33 -11.77
C GLY A 218 -5.96 5.79 -10.97
N THR A 219 -5.40 6.66 -10.15
CA THR A 219 -4.28 6.34 -9.27
C THR A 219 -4.78 6.16 -7.85
N VAL A 220 -4.33 5.10 -7.21
CA VAL A 220 -4.40 4.96 -5.75
C VAL A 220 -3.08 5.41 -5.19
N SER A 221 -3.13 6.38 -4.30
CA SER A 221 -1.98 6.91 -3.58
C SER A 221 -2.03 6.53 -2.12
N VAL A 222 -0.91 6.11 -1.58
CA VAL A 222 -0.73 5.83 -0.16
C VAL A 222 0.42 6.68 0.35
N ARG A 223 0.16 7.54 1.32
CA ARG A 223 1.19 8.32 2.02
C ARG A 223 1.59 7.57 3.29
N TYR A 224 2.88 7.56 3.58
CA TYR A 224 3.47 6.96 4.77
C TYR A 224 3.88 8.03 5.74
N LEU A 225 3.34 7.98 6.96
CA LEU A 225 3.58 8.99 7.99
C LEU A 225 4.01 8.32 9.30
N ASP A 226 4.65 9.12 10.16
CA ASP A 226 4.95 8.78 11.55
C ASP A 226 5.67 7.43 11.70
N TYR A 227 6.85 7.32 11.08
CA TYR A 227 7.66 6.11 11.19
C TYR A 227 8.06 5.84 12.65
N LYS A 228 7.91 4.60 13.08
CA LYS A 228 8.31 4.09 14.40
C LYS A 228 9.23 2.89 14.24
N GLU A 229 10.13 2.73 15.18
CA GLU A 229 10.96 1.54 15.25
C GLU A 229 10.22 0.42 15.99
N VAL A 230 10.19 -0.76 15.38
CA VAL A 230 9.64 -1.99 15.95
C VAL A 230 10.66 -3.10 15.72
N GLU A 231 11.31 -3.59 16.78
CA GLU A 231 12.31 -4.66 16.74
C GLU A 231 13.40 -4.44 15.65
N GLY A 232 13.87 -3.19 15.52
CA GLY A 232 14.89 -2.79 14.56
C GLY A 232 14.40 -2.51 13.14
N LEU A 233 13.09 -2.57 12.88
CA LEU A 233 12.49 -2.18 11.61
C LEU A 233 11.82 -0.81 11.72
N ALA A 234 12.10 0.10 10.79
CA ALA A 234 11.35 1.34 10.65
C ALA A 234 10.06 1.09 9.88
N LEU A 235 8.93 1.24 10.58
CA LEU A 235 7.59 1.00 10.05
C LEU A 235 6.73 2.27 10.15
N PRO A 236 5.95 2.65 9.11
CA PRO A 236 5.01 3.76 9.22
C PRO A 236 3.87 3.38 10.18
N SER A 237 3.45 4.32 11.02
CA SER A 237 2.33 4.12 11.94
C SER A 237 1.04 4.78 11.48
N VAL A 238 1.08 5.59 10.43
CA VAL A 238 -0.12 6.15 9.79
C VAL A 238 0.01 6.03 8.29
N PHE A 239 -1.08 5.62 7.66
CA PHE A 239 -1.21 5.54 6.21
C PHE A 239 -2.42 6.37 5.78
N GLU A 240 -2.22 7.30 4.84
CA GLU A 240 -3.31 8.02 4.21
C GLU A 240 -3.53 7.47 2.80
N ILE A 241 -4.74 6.98 2.53
CA ILE A 241 -5.08 6.28 1.30
C ILE A 241 -6.08 7.12 0.51
N SER A 242 -5.66 7.58 -0.66
CA SER A 242 -6.50 8.32 -1.60
C SER A 242 -6.77 7.48 -2.83
N GLY A 243 -8.01 7.44 -3.31
CA GLY A 243 -8.39 6.67 -4.50
C GLY A 243 -8.94 7.54 -5.62
N ALA A 244 -10.10 8.16 -5.40
CA ALA A 244 -10.73 9.00 -6.42
C ALA A 244 -10.29 10.46 -6.27
N ALA A 245 -10.12 11.16 -7.39
CA ALA A 245 -9.82 12.58 -7.38
C ALA A 245 -10.90 13.36 -6.59
N GLY A 246 -10.46 14.19 -5.64
CA GLY A 246 -11.34 15.05 -4.83
C GLY A 246 -11.97 14.38 -3.60
N SER A 247 -11.74 13.09 -3.34
CA SER A 247 -12.14 12.47 -2.08
C SER A 247 -11.08 12.72 -1.00
N LYS A 248 -11.52 12.96 0.23
CA LYS A 248 -10.60 12.96 1.36
C LYS A 248 -9.99 11.56 1.55
N PRO A 249 -8.71 11.48 1.98
CA PRO A 249 -8.07 10.20 2.20
C PRO A 249 -8.71 9.46 3.39
N ASP A 250 -8.75 8.14 3.29
CA ASP A 250 -8.94 7.30 4.47
C ASP A 250 -7.61 7.21 5.22
N ARG A 251 -7.66 7.17 6.54
CA ARG A 251 -6.48 7.03 7.39
C ARG A 251 -6.51 5.70 8.12
N MET A 252 -5.44 4.93 7.99
CA MET A 252 -5.18 3.77 8.84
C MET A 252 -4.15 4.17 9.88
N VAL A 253 -4.55 4.13 11.14
CA VAL A 253 -3.69 4.40 12.29
C VAL A 253 -3.30 3.08 12.93
N ILE A 254 -2.00 2.81 12.98
CA ILE A 254 -1.45 1.57 13.55
C ILE A 254 -1.16 1.80 15.04
N GLU A 255 -1.78 1.00 15.87
CA GLU A 255 -1.59 1.04 17.31
C GLU A 255 -0.58 -0.01 17.79
N LYS A 256 -0.57 -1.17 17.12
CA LYS A 256 0.30 -2.28 17.48
C LYS A 256 0.77 -3.05 16.24
N VAL A 257 2.05 -3.41 16.25
CA VAL A 257 2.65 -4.35 15.28
C VAL A 257 3.25 -5.52 16.05
N ALA A 258 3.05 -6.72 15.57
CA ALA A 258 3.75 -7.91 16.04
C ALA A 258 4.50 -8.55 14.87
N LEU A 259 5.79 -8.79 15.05
CA LEU A 259 6.65 -9.45 14.08
C LEU A 259 6.78 -10.93 14.43
N ASN A 260 6.69 -11.79 13.43
CA ASN A 260 6.74 -13.24 13.55
C ASN A 260 5.73 -13.86 14.55
N PRO A 261 4.48 -13.31 14.71
CA PRO A 261 3.49 -14.02 15.51
C PRO A 261 3.14 -15.36 14.83
N PRO A 262 2.80 -16.41 15.61
CA PRO A 262 2.31 -17.64 15.04
C PRO A 262 0.93 -17.39 14.39
N ILE A 263 0.82 -17.65 13.08
CA ILE A 263 -0.43 -17.56 12.32
C ILE A 263 -0.67 -18.90 11.64
N ASP A 264 -1.82 -19.52 11.96
CA ASP A 264 -2.24 -20.78 11.33
C ASP A 264 -2.59 -20.53 9.86
N ASP A 265 -2.20 -21.44 8.98
CA ASP A 265 -2.51 -21.36 7.55
C ASP A 265 -4.02 -21.37 7.27
N ARG A 266 -4.80 -21.99 8.15
CA ARG A 266 -6.26 -22.03 8.09
C ARG A 266 -6.92 -20.65 8.20
N GLU A 267 -6.23 -19.65 8.75
CA GLU A 267 -6.73 -18.26 8.78
C GLU A 267 -6.89 -17.65 7.37
N PHE A 268 -6.21 -18.24 6.38
CA PHE A 268 -6.25 -17.81 4.99
C PHE A 268 -7.12 -18.73 4.09
N ASP A 269 -7.74 -19.77 4.66
CA ASP A 269 -8.62 -20.66 3.92
C ASP A 269 -9.94 -19.94 3.56
N GLY A 270 -10.50 -20.30 2.39
CA GLY A 270 -11.79 -19.77 1.94
C GLY A 270 -12.98 -20.44 2.64
N PRO A 271 -14.12 -19.77 2.69
CA PRO A 271 -15.35 -20.41 3.15
C PRO A 271 -15.70 -21.56 2.20
N GLY A 272 -15.84 -22.76 2.74
CA GLY A 272 -16.15 -23.96 1.97
C GLY A 272 -14.93 -24.77 1.50
N ASP A 273 -13.71 -24.44 1.92
CA ASP A 273 -12.58 -25.38 1.80
C ASP A 273 -12.90 -26.62 2.65
N PRO A 274 -12.90 -27.83 2.06
CA PRO A 274 -13.20 -29.07 2.79
C PRO A 274 -12.26 -29.34 3.95
N ARG A 275 -11.13 -28.62 4.10
CA ARG A 275 -10.21 -28.66 5.23
C ARG A 275 -10.51 -27.60 6.30
N GLY A 276 -11.41 -26.65 6.03
CA GLY A 276 -11.79 -25.56 6.92
C GLY A 276 -13.23 -25.70 7.44
N ARG A 277 -13.47 -25.34 8.70
CA ARG A 277 -14.81 -25.17 9.23
C ARG A 277 -15.52 -24.01 8.53
N PRO A 278 -16.88 -24.03 8.42
CA PRO A 278 -17.64 -22.89 7.95
C PRO A 278 -17.27 -21.64 8.74
N ALA A 279 -17.20 -20.49 8.05
CA ALA A 279 -16.82 -19.19 8.62
C ALA A 279 -17.70 -18.70 9.79
N ASP A 280 -18.78 -19.42 10.12
CA ASP A 280 -19.83 -19.01 11.07
C ASP A 280 -19.86 -19.80 12.40
N GLU A 281 -18.96 -20.74 12.63
CA GLU A 281 -18.93 -21.40 13.95
C GLU A 281 -18.19 -20.52 14.98
N PRO A 282 -18.85 -20.10 16.07
CA PRO A 282 -18.18 -19.37 17.15
C PRO A 282 -17.10 -20.26 17.75
N ARG A 283 -15.87 -19.73 17.84
CA ARG A 283 -14.76 -20.44 18.52
C ARG A 283 -15.13 -20.67 19.97
N THR A 284 -15.40 -21.90 20.34
CA THR A 284 -15.42 -22.32 21.74
C THR A 284 -13.99 -22.23 22.27
N VAL A 285 -13.75 -21.23 23.11
CA VAL A 285 -12.52 -21.13 23.90
C VAL A 285 -12.56 -22.30 24.89
N PRO A 286 -11.55 -23.18 24.93
CA PRO A 286 -11.45 -24.18 25.97
C PRO A 286 -11.23 -23.47 27.32
N ARG A 287 -11.98 -23.91 28.32
CA ARG A 287 -11.85 -23.45 29.72
C ARG A 287 -10.53 -23.91 30.32
#